data_2f6fb255395cd608bd4fcebb5c9f3976
#
_entry.id   2f6fb255395cd608bd4fcebb5c9f3976
#
_cell.length_a   1.000
_cell.length_b   1.000
_cell.length_c   1.000
_cell.angle_alpha   90.00
_cell.angle_beta   90.00
_cell.angle_gamma   90.00
#
_symmetry.space_group_name_H-M   'P 1'
#
loop_
_entity.id
_entity.type
_entity.pdbx_description
1 polymer ?
#
loop_
_entity_poly.entity_id
_entity_poly.type
_entity_poly.pdbx_seq_one_letter_code
_entity_poly.pdbx_strand_id
1 'polypeptide(L)'
;MGAGAGATKKIKKFFKKLLTIIFLYDIIITEIKREVNQMINIRTLKKLANNDGLTLKNGAAITYKSGWQVADFGEETTDIKKAMQIIKSMGGNCGVWFADGVYYIDHSFRVATKKEALALGKKYNQISVLNWRTMGLAYC
;
A
#
# COMPACT_ATOMS: atom_id res chain seq x y z
N MET A 1 -43.88 30.95 -32.11
CA MET A 1 -43.88 30.68 -30.67
C MET A 1 -43.42 29.28 -30.26
N GLY A 2 -42.81 28.48 -31.09
CA GLY A 2 -42.25 27.17 -30.76
C GLY A 2 -40.76 27.15 -30.47
N ALA A 3 -40.04 28.29 -30.55
CA ALA A 3 -38.57 28.36 -30.45
C ALA A 3 -38.02 28.15 -29.02
N GLY A 4 -38.79 28.49 -27.99
CA GLY A 4 -38.35 28.41 -26.59
C GLY A 4 -38.24 26.97 -26.05
N ALA A 5 -39.15 26.07 -26.44
CA ALA A 5 -39.13 24.67 -26.00
C ALA A 5 -37.98 23.87 -26.61
N GLY A 6 -37.61 24.11 -27.88
CA GLY A 6 -36.48 23.49 -28.54
C GLY A 6 -35.13 23.95 -27.99
N ALA A 7 -35.00 25.25 -27.67
CA ALA A 7 -33.78 25.81 -27.03
C ALA A 7 -33.57 25.24 -25.63
N THR A 8 -34.62 25.09 -24.83
CA THR A 8 -34.55 24.50 -23.47
C THR A 8 -34.12 23.04 -23.49
N LYS A 9 -34.62 22.22 -24.46
CA LYS A 9 -34.19 20.83 -24.64
C LYS A 9 -32.72 20.74 -25.05
N LYS A 10 -32.23 21.60 -25.94
CA LYS A 10 -30.83 21.69 -26.37
C LYS A 10 -29.90 22.05 -25.21
N ILE A 11 -30.29 23.01 -24.38
CA ILE A 11 -29.55 23.43 -23.19
C ILE A 11 -29.46 22.29 -22.19
N LYS A 12 -30.55 21.60 -21.86
CA LYS A 12 -30.56 20.43 -20.96
C LYS A 12 -29.66 19.32 -21.47
N LYS A 13 -29.68 19.04 -22.78
CA LYS A 13 -28.80 18.04 -23.40
C LYS A 13 -27.33 18.43 -23.34
N PHE A 14 -27.03 19.72 -23.52
CA PHE A 14 -25.69 20.27 -23.36
C PHE A 14 -25.17 20.13 -21.93
N PHE A 15 -25.95 20.50 -20.92
CA PHE A 15 -25.60 20.32 -19.50
C PHE A 15 -25.38 18.87 -19.14
N LYS A 16 -26.17 17.94 -19.66
CA LYS A 16 -25.99 16.51 -19.46
C LYS A 16 -24.64 16.02 -20.00
N LYS A 17 -24.25 16.46 -21.20
CA LYS A 17 -22.93 16.17 -21.79
C LYS A 17 -21.80 16.77 -20.98
N LEU A 18 -21.94 18.02 -20.51
CA LEU A 18 -20.94 18.70 -19.69
C LEU A 18 -20.73 18.00 -18.36
N LEU A 19 -21.79 17.58 -17.67
CA LEU A 19 -21.70 16.80 -16.43
C LEU A 19 -20.97 15.46 -16.63
N THR A 20 -21.24 14.78 -17.75
CA THR A 20 -20.53 13.54 -18.12
C THR A 20 -19.03 13.78 -18.32
N ILE A 21 -18.65 14.85 -19.00
CA ILE A 21 -17.25 15.24 -19.23
C ILE A 21 -16.56 15.57 -17.89
N ILE A 22 -17.20 16.32 -17.01
CA ILE A 22 -16.68 16.64 -15.67
C ILE A 22 -16.48 15.38 -14.85
N PHE A 23 -17.42 14.45 -14.87
CA PHE A 23 -17.31 13.16 -14.18
C PHE A 23 -16.13 12.31 -14.69
N LEU A 24 -15.93 12.22 -16.00
CA LEU A 24 -14.80 11.55 -16.61
C LEU A 24 -13.48 12.24 -16.28
N TYR A 25 -13.45 13.55 -16.25
CA TYR A 25 -12.29 14.35 -15.85
C TYR A 25 -11.89 14.05 -14.39
N ASP A 26 -12.84 14.00 -13.47
CA ASP A 26 -12.61 13.66 -12.07
C ASP A 26 -12.03 12.25 -11.91
N ILE A 27 -12.51 11.27 -12.67
CA ILE A 27 -11.97 9.91 -12.70
C ILE A 27 -10.51 9.93 -13.17
N ILE A 28 -10.19 10.61 -14.25
CA ILE A 28 -8.83 10.73 -14.80
C ILE A 28 -7.89 11.40 -13.79
N ILE A 29 -8.31 12.50 -13.17
CA ILE A 29 -7.53 13.21 -12.14
C ILE A 29 -7.26 12.30 -10.94
N THR A 30 -8.26 11.53 -10.50
CA THR A 30 -8.11 10.58 -9.40
C THR A 30 -7.08 9.49 -9.73
N GLU A 31 -7.10 8.95 -10.94
CA GLU A 31 -6.12 7.97 -11.40
C GLU A 31 -4.71 8.57 -11.49
N ILE A 32 -4.57 9.77 -12.04
CA ILE A 32 -3.27 10.47 -12.11
C ILE A 32 -2.71 10.73 -10.71
N LYS A 33 -3.51 11.19 -9.77
CA LYS A 33 -3.11 11.39 -8.36
C LYS A 33 -2.67 10.08 -7.72
N ARG A 34 -3.36 8.98 -8.01
CA ARG A 34 -2.99 7.65 -7.50
C ARG A 34 -1.64 7.20 -8.06
N GLU A 35 -1.39 7.38 -9.36
CA GLU A 35 -0.11 7.06 -9.99
C GLU A 35 1.03 7.91 -9.45
N VAL A 36 0.82 9.22 -9.29
CA VAL A 36 1.81 10.13 -8.70
C VAL A 36 2.14 9.73 -7.25
N ASN A 37 1.15 9.38 -6.46
CA ASN A 37 1.34 8.88 -5.10
C ASN A 37 2.14 7.57 -5.09
N GLN A 38 1.91 6.68 -6.05
CA GLN A 38 2.72 5.46 -6.20
C GLN A 38 4.18 5.76 -6.56
N MET A 39 4.43 6.76 -7.42
CA MET A 39 5.80 7.20 -7.74
C MET A 39 6.51 7.79 -6.52
N ILE A 40 5.81 8.55 -5.69
CA ILE A 40 6.32 9.08 -4.42
C ILE A 40 6.67 7.90 -3.48
N ASN A 41 5.84 6.88 -3.43
CA ASN A 41 6.08 5.67 -2.63
C ASN A 41 7.34 4.90 -3.06
N ILE A 42 7.67 4.85 -4.35
CA ILE A 42 8.92 4.25 -4.84
C ILE A 42 10.15 4.98 -4.27
N ARG A 43 10.16 6.30 -4.28
CA ARG A 43 11.24 7.11 -3.69
C ARG A 43 11.36 6.89 -2.20
N THR A 44 10.23 6.86 -1.51
CA THR A 44 10.15 6.57 -0.08
C THR A 44 10.65 5.16 0.22
N LEU A 45 10.25 4.19 -0.58
CA LEU A 45 10.70 2.82 -0.47
C LEU A 45 12.22 2.68 -0.60
N LYS A 46 12.83 3.31 -1.59
CA LYS A 46 14.29 3.36 -1.76
C LYS A 46 14.99 3.92 -0.53
N LYS A 47 14.48 5.02 0.01
CA LYS A 47 15.09 5.74 1.11
C LYS A 47 14.97 5.01 2.44
N LEU A 48 13.81 4.40 2.69
CA LEU A 48 13.49 3.77 3.97
C LEU A 48 13.91 2.30 4.02
N ALA A 49 13.82 1.58 2.93
CA ALA A 49 14.30 0.21 2.86
C ALA A 49 15.81 0.07 3.03
N ASN A 50 16.59 1.11 2.67
CA ASN A 50 18.03 1.15 2.88
C ASN A 50 18.46 1.38 4.34
N ASN A 51 17.57 1.82 5.23
CA ASN A 51 17.89 2.14 6.61
C ASN A 51 17.49 1.00 7.57
N ASP A 52 16.22 0.86 7.92
CA ASP A 52 15.76 -0.06 8.97
C ASP A 52 14.56 -0.92 8.57
N GLY A 53 14.24 -0.95 7.29
CA GLY A 53 13.02 -1.59 6.81
C GLY A 53 11.79 -0.71 6.99
N LEU A 54 10.67 -1.20 6.51
CA LEU A 54 9.44 -0.45 6.40
C LEU A 54 8.25 -1.40 6.48
N THR A 55 7.23 -1.04 7.24
CA THR A 55 5.94 -1.74 7.20
C THR A 55 4.94 -0.89 6.44
N LEU A 56 4.29 -1.50 5.45
CA LEU A 56 3.29 -0.86 4.61
C LEU A 56 1.93 -1.49 4.85
N LYS A 57 0.90 -0.67 4.79
CA LYS A 57 -0.50 -1.10 4.72
C LYS A 57 -1.13 -0.44 3.50
N ASN A 58 -1.57 -1.27 2.55
CA ASN A 58 -2.13 -0.78 1.28
C ASN A 58 -1.21 0.24 0.56
N GLY A 59 0.10 0.01 0.58
CA GLY A 59 1.09 0.87 -0.06
C GLY A 59 1.51 2.13 0.72
N ALA A 60 0.96 2.37 1.90
CA ALA A 60 1.32 3.50 2.76
C ALA A 60 2.12 3.02 3.99
N ALA A 61 3.17 3.75 4.35
CA ALA A 61 3.94 3.44 5.56
C ALA A 61 3.07 3.52 6.81
N ILE A 62 3.17 2.53 7.68
CA ILE A 62 2.41 2.44 8.91
C ILE A 62 3.29 2.06 10.09
N THR A 63 2.97 2.59 11.26
CA THR A 63 3.53 2.18 12.55
C THR A 63 2.42 1.96 13.55
N TYR A 64 2.59 1.00 14.43
CA TYR A 64 1.67 0.74 15.53
C TYR A 64 2.31 1.14 16.86
N LYS A 65 1.51 1.57 17.82
CA LYS A 65 1.98 1.96 19.16
C LYS A 65 2.31 0.77 20.05
N SER A 66 1.71 -0.38 19.77
CA SER A 66 1.85 -1.59 20.57
C SER A 66 1.52 -2.84 19.75
N GLY A 67 1.76 -4.00 20.33
CA GLY A 67 1.51 -5.28 19.70
C GLY A 67 2.75 -5.82 19.00
N TRP A 68 2.55 -6.87 18.24
CA TRP A 68 3.61 -7.65 17.61
C TRP A 68 3.33 -7.83 16.13
N GLN A 69 4.36 -7.72 15.31
CA GLN A 69 4.25 -7.97 13.88
C GLN A 69 4.85 -9.33 13.54
N VAL A 70 4.07 -10.12 12.82
CA VAL A 70 4.43 -11.48 12.40
C VAL A 70 4.35 -11.57 10.90
N ALA A 71 5.34 -12.17 10.26
CA ALA A 71 5.29 -12.49 8.84
C ALA A 71 4.84 -13.94 8.63
N ASP A 72 4.15 -14.21 7.54
CA ASP A 72 3.70 -15.56 7.18
C ASP A 72 4.32 -16.08 5.88
N PHE A 73 4.43 -15.25 4.85
CA PHE A 73 5.14 -15.60 3.62
C PHE A 73 5.83 -14.38 3.04
N GLY A 74 6.79 -14.59 2.17
CA GLY A 74 7.53 -13.51 1.56
C GLY A 74 8.02 -13.83 0.17
N GLU A 75 8.45 -12.80 -0.52
CA GLU A 75 9.11 -12.85 -1.82
C GLU A 75 10.33 -11.94 -1.79
N GLU A 76 11.28 -12.22 -2.67
CA GLU A 76 12.48 -11.41 -2.80
C GLU A 76 12.75 -11.05 -4.26
N THR A 77 13.33 -9.89 -4.48
CA THR A 77 13.70 -9.41 -5.81
C THR A 77 14.82 -8.38 -5.73
N THR A 78 15.63 -8.33 -6.78
CA THR A 78 16.67 -7.29 -6.95
C THR A 78 16.15 -6.04 -7.66
N ASP A 79 14.97 -6.11 -8.28
CA ASP A 79 14.37 -5.04 -9.07
C ASP A 79 13.31 -4.29 -8.25
N ILE A 80 13.51 -2.98 -8.07
CA ILE A 80 12.57 -2.12 -7.33
C ILE A 80 11.18 -2.05 -7.98
N LYS A 81 11.08 -2.11 -9.30
CA LYS A 81 9.78 -2.09 -10.00
C LYS A 81 8.99 -3.36 -9.71
N LYS A 82 9.68 -4.49 -9.72
CA LYS A 82 9.10 -5.78 -9.35
C LYS A 82 8.72 -5.80 -7.86
N ALA A 83 9.55 -5.23 -6.98
CA ALA A 83 9.23 -5.06 -5.58
C ALA A 83 7.91 -4.30 -5.37
N MET A 84 7.70 -3.20 -6.10
CA MET A 84 6.45 -2.45 -6.05
C MET A 84 5.24 -3.25 -6.53
N GLN A 85 5.41 -4.07 -7.57
CA GLN A 85 4.35 -4.96 -8.04
C GLN A 85 3.98 -6.01 -7.00
N ILE A 86 4.97 -6.61 -6.35
CA ILE A 86 4.78 -7.58 -5.27
C ILE A 86 4.02 -6.94 -4.10
N ILE A 87 4.42 -5.76 -3.65
CA ILE A 87 3.75 -5.00 -2.59
C ILE A 87 2.28 -4.76 -2.92
N LYS A 88 2.00 -4.34 -4.15
CA LYS A 88 0.62 -4.11 -4.61
C LYS A 88 -0.22 -5.38 -4.63
N SER A 89 0.34 -6.48 -5.10
CA SER A 89 -0.38 -7.75 -5.23
C SER A 89 -0.60 -8.44 -3.88
N MET A 90 0.29 -8.20 -2.93
CA MET A 90 0.26 -8.85 -1.63
C MET A 90 -0.95 -8.42 -0.78
N GLY A 91 -1.38 -7.15 -0.88
CA GLY A 91 -2.47 -6.61 -0.08
C GLY A 91 -2.15 -6.56 1.41
N GLY A 92 -3.04 -5.96 2.22
CA GLY A 92 -2.87 -5.91 3.67
C GLY A 92 -1.58 -5.21 4.11
N ASN A 93 -0.96 -5.72 5.16
CA ASN A 93 0.33 -5.24 5.65
C ASN A 93 1.47 -6.04 5.02
N CYS A 94 2.53 -5.36 4.62
CA CYS A 94 3.76 -6.02 4.24
C CYS A 94 4.98 -5.33 4.85
N GLY A 95 5.97 -6.13 5.24
CA GLY A 95 7.28 -5.65 5.62
C GLY A 95 8.20 -5.59 4.41
N VAL A 96 8.98 -4.54 4.29
CA VAL A 96 9.97 -4.40 3.22
C VAL A 96 11.30 -3.99 3.82
N TRP A 97 12.35 -4.68 3.44
CA TRP A 97 13.70 -4.30 3.79
C TRP A 97 14.67 -4.64 2.67
N PHE A 98 15.81 -4.00 2.67
CA PHE A 98 16.81 -4.13 1.63
C PHE A 98 18.15 -4.50 2.25
N ALA A 99 18.74 -5.58 1.77
CA ALA A 99 20.06 -6.01 2.21
C ALA A 99 20.78 -6.71 1.04
N ASP A 100 22.05 -6.44 0.89
CA ASP A 100 22.92 -7.08 -0.12
C ASP A 100 22.37 -7.04 -1.55
N GLY A 101 21.75 -5.91 -1.92
CA GLY A 101 21.16 -5.70 -3.25
C GLY A 101 19.79 -6.35 -3.47
N VAL A 102 19.19 -6.93 -2.44
CA VAL A 102 17.92 -7.65 -2.53
C VAL A 102 16.84 -6.99 -1.70
N TYR A 103 15.66 -6.79 -2.28
CA TYR A 103 14.44 -6.40 -1.58
C TYR A 103 13.75 -7.66 -1.06
N TYR A 104 13.56 -7.69 0.25
CA TYR A 104 12.77 -8.71 0.94
C TYR A 104 11.40 -8.13 1.28
N ILE A 105 10.34 -8.77 0.81
CA ILE A 105 8.98 -8.30 0.94
C ILE A 105 8.17 -9.43 1.59
N ASP A 106 7.76 -9.22 2.83
CA ASP A 106 7.04 -10.20 3.62
C ASP A 106 5.61 -9.75 3.86
N HIS A 107 4.65 -10.61 3.55
CA HIS A 107 3.29 -10.41 4.04
C HIS A 107 3.29 -10.56 5.56
N SER A 108 2.64 -9.62 6.25
CA SER A 108 2.69 -9.58 7.70
C SER A 108 1.37 -9.09 8.29
N PHE A 109 1.21 -9.34 9.58
CA PHE A 109 0.03 -8.92 10.32
C PHE A 109 0.38 -8.65 11.77
N ARG A 110 -0.47 -7.86 12.43
CA ARG A 110 -0.30 -7.49 13.83
C ARG A 110 -1.13 -8.39 14.73
N VAL A 111 -0.52 -8.84 15.82
CA VAL A 111 -1.21 -9.53 16.92
C VAL A 111 -0.97 -8.83 18.24
N ALA A 112 -1.86 -9.03 19.21
CA ALA A 112 -1.85 -8.27 20.46
C ALA A 112 -0.77 -8.74 21.45
N THR A 113 -0.48 -10.05 21.53
CA THR A 113 0.36 -10.64 22.57
C THR A 113 1.62 -11.30 22.04
N LYS A 114 2.67 -11.27 22.85
CA LYS A 114 3.93 -11.97 22.57
C LYS A 114 3.75 -13.48 22.40
N LYS A 115 2.93 -14.09 23.23
CA LYS A 115 2.64 -15.53 23.18
C LYS A 115 2.06 -15.95 21.83
N GLU A 116 1.07 -15.21 21.36
CA GLU A 116 0.45 -15.44 20.04
C GLU A 116 1.45 -15.21 18.91
N ALA A 117 2.22 -14.12 18.98
CA ALA A 117 3.22 -13.79 17.97
C ALA A 117 4.29 -14.89 17.85
N LEU A 118 4.81 -15.38 18.94
CA LEU A 118 5.82 -16.45 18.93
C LEU A 118 5.25 -17.77 18.42
N ALA A 119 4.01 -18.11 18.78
CA ALA A 119 3.34 -19.30 18.27
C ALA A 119 3.15 -19.27 16.75
N LEU A 120 2.70 -18.12 16.23
CA LEU A 120 2.54 -17.90 14.79
C LEU A 120 3.89 -17.81 14.07
N GLY A 121 4.86 -17.15 14.66
CA GLY A 121 6.23 -17.10 14.11
C GLY A 121 6.83 -18.49 13.93
N LYS A 122 6.68 -19.37 14.89
CA LYS A 122 7.09 -20.78 14.79
C LYS A 122 6.31 -21.52 13.70
N LYS A 123 4.99 -21.33 13.65
CA LYS A 123 4.14 -21.94 12.63
C LYS A 123 4.56 -21.59 11.21
N TYR A 124 4.98 -20.36 10.99
CA TYR A 124 5.38 -19.84 9.67
C TYR A 124 6.90 -19.85 9.45
N ASN A 125 7.66 -20.53 10.30
CA ASN A 125 9.12 -20.64 10.21
C ASN A 125 9.85 -19.30 10.19
N GLN A 126 9.34 -18.33 10.94
CA GLN A 126 9.98 -17.03 11.09
C GLN A 126 11.13 -17.09 12.10
N ILE A 127 12.19 -16.35 11.84
CA ILE A 127 13.34 -16.24 12.74
C ILE A 127 12.96 -15.42 13.97
N SER A 128 12.19 -14.35 13.77
CA SER A 128 11.81 -13.39 14.81
C SER A 128 10.48 -12.71 14.52
N VAL A 129 9.92 -12.10 15.54
CA VAL A 129 8.74 -11.23 15.49
C VAL A 129 9.09 -9.87 16.07
N LEU A 130 8.44 -8.80 15.57
CA LEU A 130 8.75 -7.42 15.98
C LEU A 130 7.79 -6.95 17.07
N ASN A 131 8.34 -6.38 18.13
CA ASN A 131 7.59 -5.65 19.13
C ASN A 131 7.43 -4.18 18.73
N TRP A 132 6.21 -3.75 18.43
CA TRP A 132 5.95 -2.37 18.01
C TRP A 132 6.23 -1.32 19.09
N ARG A 133 6.07 -1.66 20.35
CA ARG A 133 6.32 -0.72 21.45
C ARG A 133 7.80 -0.38 21.60
N THR A 134 8.66 -1.39 21.54
CA THR A 134 10.09 -1.23 21.78
C THR A 134 10.92 -1.21 20.51
N MET A 135 10.32 -1.57 19.37
CA MET A 135 10.99 -1.84 18.08
C MET A 135 12.06 -2.94 18.19
N GLY A 136 11.99 -3.74 19.23
CA GLY A 136 12.87 -4.89 19.44
C GLY A 136 12.32 -6.18 18.83
N LEU A 137 13.21 -7.15 18.67
CA LEU A 137 12.87 -8.47 18.15
C LEU A 137 12.77 -9.49 19.27
N ALA A 138 11.81 -10.41 19.16
CA ALA A 138 11.80 -11.65 19.91
C ALA A 138 12.02 -12.82 18.95
N TYR A 139 12.93 -13.70 19.27
CA TYR A 139 13.30 -14.84 18.43
C TYR A 139 12.36 -16.02 18.66
N CYS A 140 12.00 -16.66 17.55
CA CYS A 140 11.10 -17.81 17.55
C CYS A 140 11.80 -19.11 17.94
#